data_c00004a5a8d5e2d4bfd6087044325409
#
_entry.id   c00004a5a8d5e2d4bfd6087044325409
#
_cell.length_a   1.000
_cell.length_b   1.000
_cell.length_c   1.000
_cell.angle_alpha   90.00
_cell.angle_beta   90.00
_cell.angle_gamma   90.00
#
_symmetry.space_group_name_H-M   'P 1'
#
loop_
_entity.id
_entity.type
_entity.pdbx_description
1 polymer ?
#
loop_
_entity_poly.entity_id
_entity_poly.type
_entity_poly.pdbx_seq_one_letter_code
_entity_poly.pdbx_strand_id
1 'polypeptide(L)'
;GNFAAATQSEVKRMLAYSSIGHAGYALIGLAAVTAGASANNATVMGAAMAHLLVYGFMNTGAFLFIAMVEHWGVGRTFEDYAGIGRKAPMASMAMAVFMFSLAGLPLFGGFFSKYVLFLGAINAGFWWLAAVGAVTSALSLYYYSRVVKALWLEEPTGNLDALDSKPTGLYAAVIVAGVITVLLLPGFGPVIETAEAAAAAVFA
;
A
#
# COMPACT_ATOMS: atom_id res chain seq x y z
N GLY A 1 -1.91 -3.14 13.85
CA GLY A 1 -2.19 -3.58 12.49
C GLY A 1 -1.10 -4.49 11.95
N ASN A 2 0.14 -4.03 11.83
CA ASN A 2 1.25 -4.78 11.20
C ASN A 2 1.55 -6.13 11.88
N PHE A 3 1.54 -6.23 13.21
CA PHE A 3 1.72 -7.50 13.91
C PHE A 3 0.57 -8.48 13.63
N ALA A 4 -0.66 -7.98 13.65
CA ALA A 4 -1.83 -8.81 13.34
C ALA A 4 -1.82 -9.25 11.87
N ALA A 5 -1.40 -8.40 10.93
CA ALA A 5 -1.24 -8.75 9.51
C ALA A 5 -0.22 -9.89 9.32
N ALA A 6 0.91 -9.84 10.03
CA ALA A 6 1.99 -10.83 9.92
C ALA A 6 1.56 -12.25 10.32
N THR A 7 0.56 -12.40 11.18
CA THR A 7 0.07 -13.70 11.69
C THR A 7 -1.12 -14.27 10.89
N GLN A 8 -1.62 -13.54 9.87
CA GLN A 8 -2.77 -14.01 9.10
C GLN A 8 -2.38 -15.13 8.12
N SER A 9 -3.31 -16.05 7.91
CA SER A 9 -3.24 -17.13 6.90
C SER A 9 -3.99 -16.78 5.62
N GLU A 10 -4.91 -15.80 5.67
CA GLU A 10 -5.70 -15.34 4.52
C GLU A 10 -5.18 -14.01 3.98
N VAL A 11 -5.01 -13.90 2.66
CA VAL A 11 -4.49 -12.69 1.99
C VAL A 11 -5.41 -11.48 2.22
N LYS A 12 -6.74 -11.67 2.12
CA LYS A 12 -7.73 -10.60 2.33
C LYS A 12 -7.67 -10.04 3.76
N ARG A 13 -7.61 -10.92 4.76
CA ARG A 13 -7.52 -10.51 6.18
C ARG A 13 -6.19 -9.84 6.49
N MET A 14 -5.10 -10.35 5.91
CA MET A 14 -3.78 -9.73 6.03
C MET A 14 -3.81 -8.29 5.53
N LEU A 15 -4.39 -8.02 4.34
CA LEU A 15 -4.52 -6.67 3.79
C LEU A 15 -5.45 -5.78 4.64
N ALA A 16 -6.53 -6.33 5.20
CA ALA A 16 -7.40 -5.58 6.11
C ALA A 16 -6.66 -5.11 7.37
N TYR A 17 -5.84 -5.96 7.99
CA TYR A 17 -4.99 -5.55 9.12
C TYR A 17 -3.88 -4.59 8.71
N SER A 18 -3.33 -4.76 7.52
CA SER A 18 -2.39 -3.80 6.93
C SER A 18 -3.00 -2.41 6.81
N SER A 19 -4.29 -2.30 6.45
CA SER A 19 -4.99 -1.03 6.36
C SER A 19 -5.02 -0.27 7.69
N ILE A 20 -5.12 -0.97 8.81
CA ILE A 20 -5.00 -0.38 10.16
C ILE A 20 -3.57 0.18 10.35
N GLY A 21 -2.55 -0.52 9.87
CA GLY A 21 -1.16 -0.03 9.92
C GLY A 21 -0.98 1.28 9.13
N HIS A 22 -1.53 1.36 7.92
CA HIS A 22 -1.46 2.57 7.09
C HIS A 22 -2.27 3.74 7.66
N ALA A 23 -3.43 3.47 8.27
CA ALA A 23 -4.15 4.48 9.04
C ALA A 23 -3.29 5.00 10.22
N GLY A 24 -2.58 4.09 10.90
CA GLY A 24 -1.61 4.46 11.96
C GLY A 24 -0.49 5.36 11.45
N TYR A 25 0.04 5.11 10.25
CA TYR A 25 1.04 6.01 9.64
C TYR A 25 0.47 7.41 9.37
N ALA A 26 -0.74 7.52 8.81
CA ALA A 26 -1.39 8.82 8.60
C ALA A 26 -1.60 9.57 9.93
N LEU A 27 -1.94 8.86 11.01
CA LEU A 27 -2.08 9.43 12.35
C LEU A 27 -0.76 9.97 12.93
N ILE A 28 0.41 9.47 12.47
CA ILE A 28 1.71 10.07 12.84
C ILE A 28 1.75 11.54 12.39
N GLY A 29 1.31 11.82 11.15
CA GLY A 29 1.23 13.19 10.65
C GLY A 29 0.29 14.05 11.47
N LEU A 30 -0.90 13.54 11.78
CA LEU A 30 -1.87 14.28 12.59
C LEU A 30 -1.34 14.55 14.01
N ALA A 31 -0.71 13.56 14.64
CA ALA A 31 -0.13 13.70 15.98
C ALA A 31 1.06 14.69 16.03
N ALA A 32 1.74 14.89 14.90
CA ALA A 32 2.87 15.82 14.80
C ALA A 32 2.46 17.29 14.54
N VAL A 33 1.17 17.57 14.35
CA VAL A 33 0.64 18.93 14.27
C VAL A 33 0.73 19.59 15.65
N THR A 34 1.37 20.76 15.73
CA THR A 34 1.60 21.48 16.99
C THR A 34 0.98 22.87 16.96
N ALA A 35 0.52 23.36 18.10
CA ALA A 35 -0.03 24.71 18.21
C ALA A 35 1.06 25.77 17.96
N GLY A 36 0.79 26.72 17.08
CA GLY A 36 1.66 27.87 16.82
C GLY A 36 2.74 27.72 15.76
N ALA A 37 2.85 26.56 15.10
CA ALA A 37 3.86 26.30 14.05
C ALA A 37 3.18 26.05 12.68
N SER A 38 2.44 27.03 12.15
CA SER A 38 1.56 26.85 10.97
C SER A 38 2.27 26.28 9.73
N ALA A 39 3.49 26.76 9.41
CA ALA A 39 4.24 26.26 8.25
C ALA A 39 4.62 24.78 8.39
N ASN A 40 5.12 24.33 9.54
CA ASN A 40 5.42 22.93 9.80
C ASN A 40 4.15 22.08 9.82
N ASN A 41 3.05 22.61 10.35
CA ASN A 41 1.76 21.92 10.40
C ASN A 41 1.22 21.62 8.99
N ALA A 42 1.32 22.58 8.06
CA ALA A 42 0.92 22.38 6.67
C ALA A 42 1.74 21.27 5.99
N THR A 43 3.07 21.27 6.16
CA THR A 43 3.95 20.25 5.59
C THR A 43 3.64 18.85 6.15
N VAL A 44 3.49 18.72 7.47
CA VAL A 44 3.22 17.41 8.10
C VAL A 44 1.83 16.89 7.74
N MET A 45 0.82 17.76 7.74
CA MET A 45 -0.54 17.40 7.34
C MET A 45 -0.60 17.05 5.85
N GLY A 46 0.08 17.84 4.99
CA GLY A 46 0.20 17.57 3.56
C GLY A 46 0.84 16.20 3.29
N ALA A 47 1.90 15.84 4.03
CA ALA A 47 2.52 14.53 3.95
C ALA A 47 1.55 13.39 4.32
N ALA A 48 0.73 13.58 5.36
CA ALA A 48 -0.31 12.60 5.74
C ALA A 48 -1.39 12.46 4.64
N MET A 49 -1.83 13.58 4.07
CA MET A 49 -2.81 13.59 2.97
C MET A 49 -2.25 12.92 1.71
N ALA A 50 -1.01 13.22 1.32
CA ALA A 50 -0.31 12.59 0.21
C ALA A 50 -0.16 11.08 0.43
N HIS A 51 0.18 10.66 1.67
CA HIS A 51 0.26 9.24 2.01
C HIS A 51 -1.09 8.54 1.85
N LEU A 52 -2.19 9.12 2.34
CA LEU A 52 -3.53 8.53 2.20
C LEU A 52 -3.97 8.43 0.73
N LEU A 53 -3.64 9.41 -0.11
CA LEU A 53 -3.95 9.38 -1.53
C LEU A 53 -3.19 8.24 -2.23
N VAL A 54 -1.87 8.15 -2.06
CA VAL A 54 -1.04 7.08 -2.62
C VAL A 54 -1.51 5.72 -2.12
N TYR A 55 -1.74 5.60 -0.81
CA TYR A 55 -2.28 4.40 -0.18
C TYR A 55 -3.63 3.98 -0.79
N GLY A 56 -4.52 4.94 -1.05
CA GLY A 56 -5.83 4.67 -1.66
C GLY A 56 -5.72 3.90 -2.97
N PHE A 57 -4.82 4.30 -3.88
CA PHE A 57 -4.61 3.59 -5.15
C PHE A 57 -4.00 2.21 -4.95
N MET A 58 -2.94 2.09 -4.15
CA MET A 58 -2.28 0.80 -3.90
C MET A 58 -3.23 -0.22 -3.27
N ASN A 59 -3.95 0.21 -2.25
CA ASN A 59 -4.84 -0.67 -1.49
C ASN A 59 -6.07 -1.07 -2.30
N THR A 60 -6.70 -0.12 -3.00
CA THR A 60 -7.83 -0.41 -3.89
C THR A 60 -7.41 -1.40 -4.98
N GLY A 61 -6.25 -1.20 -5.62
CA GLY A 61 -5.72 -2.11 -6.62
C GLY A 61 -5.52 -3.52 -6.07
N ALA A 62 -4.97 -3.65 -4.87
CA ALA A 62 -4.77 -4.95 -4.21
C ALA A 62 -6.11 -5.64 -3.90
N PHE A 63 -7.12 -4.92 -3.41
CA PHE A 63 -8.45 -5.48 -3.17
C PHE A 63 -9.20 -5.82 -4.47
N LEU A 64 -9.00 -5.07 -5.55
CA LEU A 64 -9.54 -5.43 -6.87
C LEU A 64 -8.92 -6.75 -7.38
N PHE A 65 -7.63 -6.97 -7.15
CA PHE A 65 -6.99 -8.25 -7.46
C PHE A 65 -7.61 -9.39 -6.64
N ILE A 66 -7.83 -9.21 -5.33
CA ILE A 66 -8.50 -10.20 -4.49
C ILE A 66 -9.92 -10.49 -5.01
N ALA A 67 -10.69 -9.45 -5.34
CA ALA A 67 -12.03 -9.63 -5.90
C ALA A 67 -12.01 -10.43 -7.21
N MET A 68 -10.99 -10.23 -8.04
CA MET A 68 -10.79 -11.01 -9.25
C MET A 68 -10.48 -12.50 -8.94
N VAL A 69 -9.62 -12.77 -7.95
CA VAL A 69 -9.30 -14.13 -7.51
C VAL A 69 -10.54 -14.82 -6.90
N GLU A 70 -11.32 -14.09 -6.09
CA GLU A 70 -12.60 -14.59 -5.55
C GLU A 70 -13.63 -14.88 -6.68
N HIS A 71 -13.64 -14.06 -7.74
CA HIS A 71 -14.51 -14.31 -8.92
C HIS A 71 -14.14 -15.58 -9.65
N TRP A 72 -12.88 -15.97 -9.69
CA TRP A 72 -12.43 -17.26 -10.23
C TRP A 72 -12.76 -18.45 -9.34
N GLY A 73 -13.33 -18.23 -8.16
CA GLY A 73 -13.62 -19.29 -7.19
C GLY A 73 -12.38 -19.87 -6.52
N VAL A 74 -11.24 -19.21 -6.64
CA VAL A 74 -10.02 -19.57 -5.93
C VAL A 74 -10.19 -19.23 -4.45
N GLY A 75 -9.59 -20.03 -3.56
CA GLY A 75 -9.66 -19.85 -2.13
C GLY A 75 -9.02 -18.54 -1.63
N ARG A 76 -8.90 -18.39 -0.30
CA ARG A 76 -8.50 -17.14 0.34
C ARG A 76 -7.12 -17.19 0.98
N THR A 77 -6.55 -18.39 1.13
CA THR A 77 -5.27 -18.59 1.80
C THR A 77 -4.10 -18.26 0.88
N PHE A 78 -2.91 -18.10 1.45
CA PHE A 78 -1.71 -17.92 0.63
C PHE A 78 -1.44 -19.12 -0.28
N GLU A 79 -1.78 -20.34 0.19
CA GLU A 79 -1.64 -21.58 -0.59
C GLU A 79 -2.55 -21.57 -1.82
N ASP A 80 -3.77 -21.03 -1.71
CA ASP A 80 -4.70 -20.90 -2.84
C ASP A 80 -4.18 -19.95 -3.92
N TYR A 81 -3.35 -18.97 -3.53
CA TYR A 81 -2.73 -18.01 -4.46
C TYR A 81 -1.48 -18.55 -5.17
N ALA A 82 -1.02 -19.76 -4.79
CA ALA A 82 0.18 -20.34 -5.34
C ALA A 82 0.10 -20.52 -6.87
N GLY A 83 1.10 -19.98 -7.58
CA GLY A 83 1.26 -20.14 -9.02
C GLY A 83 0.29 -19.35 -9.90
N ILE A 84 -0.59 -18.50 -9.36
CA ILE A 84 -1.52 -17.66 -10.17
C ILE A 84 -0.73 -16.79 -11.17
N GLY A 85 0.50 -16.38 -10.84
CA GLY A 85 1.38 -15.61 -11.72
C GLY A 85 1.66 -16.26 -13.07
N ARG A 86 1.61 -17.60 -13.16
CA ARG A 86 1.81 -18.33 -14.41
C ARG A 86 0.62 -18.23 -15.37
N LYS A 87 -0.59 -18.14 -14.84
CA LYS A 87 -1.83 -18.05 -15.63
C LYS A 87 -2.30 -16.63 -15.88
N ALA A 88 -2.13 -15.73 -14.90
CA ALA A 88 -2.52 -14.33 -14.98
C ALA A 88 -1.32 -13.38 -14.72
N PRO A 89 -0.25 -13.41 -15.55
CA PRO A 89 1.01 -12.74 -15.25
C PRO A 89 0.88 -11.23 -15.10
N MET A 90 0.10 -10.55 -15.95
CA MET A 90 -0.04 -9.10 -15.88
C MET A 90 -0.75 -8.64 -14.61
N ALA A 91 -1.83 -9.31 -14.21
CA ALA A 91 -2.54 -8.98 -12.98
C ALA A 91 -1.70 -9.31 -11.74
N SER A 92 -0.98 -10.43 -11.75
CA SER A 92 -0.05 -10.81 -10.66
C SER A 92 1.15 -9.87 -10.56
N MET A 93 1.62 -9.32 -11.70
CA MET A 93 2.64 -8.27 -11.70
C MET A 93 2.10 -6.98 -11.06
N ALA A 94 0.87 -6.57 -11.40
CA ALA A 94 0.22 -5.43 -10.75
C ALA A 94 0.08 -5.66 -9.24
N MET A 95 -0.31 -6.87 -8.81
CA MET A 95 -0.37 -7.22 -7.39
C MET A 95 1.01 -7.13 -6.72
N ALA A 96 2.08 -7.59 -7.36
CA ALA A 96 3.44 -7.44 -6.84
C ALA A 96 3.84 -5.96 -6.70
N VAL A 97 3.48 -5.11 -7.67
CA VAL A 97 3.67 -3.66 -7.59
C VAL A 97 2.95 -3.07 -6.38
N PHE A 98 1.68 -3.47 -6.14
CA PHE A 98 0.95 -3.02 -4.95
C PHE A 98 1.64 -3.46 -3.66
N MET A 99 2.06 -4.72 -3.56
CA MET A 99 2.72 -5.25 -2.37
C MET A 99 4.03 -4.53 -2.07
N PHE A 100 4.86 -4.30 -3.08
CA PHE A 100 6.14 -3.61 -2.91
C PHE A 100 5.95 -2.11 -2.61
N SER A 101 4.96 -1.47 -3.21
CA SER A 101 4.63 -0.09 -2.91
C SER A 101 4.06 0.07 -1.50
N LEU A 102 3.15 -0.82 -1.05
CA LEU A 102 2.62 -0.86 0.31
C LEU A 102 3.73 -1.14 1.34
N ALA A 103 4.67 -2.02 1.04
CA ALA A 103 5.86 -2.26 1.87
C ALA A 103 6.73 -1.00 2.01
N GLY A 104 6.74 -0.15 0.99
CA GLY A 104 7.56 1.06 0.96
C GLY A 104 8.96 0.79 0.43
N LEU A 105 9.11 0.02 -0.66
CA LEU A 105 10.38 -0.13 -1.34
C LEU A 105 10.73 1.15 -2.14
N PRO A 106 12.02 1.55 -2.19
CA PRO A 106 12.45 2.85 -2.74
C PRO A 106 12.06 3.14 -4.21
N LEU A 107 11.71 2.11 -4.97
CA LEU A 107 11.30 2.23 -6.38
C LEU A 107 9.81 2.54 -6.57
N PHE A 108 9.06 2.81 -5.50
CA PHE A 108 7.61 3.00 -5.55
C PHE A 108 7.15 4.24 -4.78
N GLY A 109 6.02 4.81 -5.19
CA GLY A 109 5.42 5.99 -4.56
C GLY A 109 5.11 5.83 -3.06
N GLY A 110 4.83 4.60 -2.62
CA GLY A 110 4.61 4.27 -1.21
C GLY A 110 5.83 4.53 -0.31
N PHE A 111 7.05 4.38 -0.84
CA PHE A 111 8.27 4.77 -0.11
C PHE A 111 8.32 6.29 0.12
N PHE A 112 8.14 7.07 -0.94
CA PHE A 112 8.25 8.54 -0.85
C PHE A 112 7.17 9.11 0.06
N SER A 113 5.94 8.58 0.02
CA SER A 113 4.87 9.03 0.90
C SER A 113 5.16 8.77 2.38
N LYS A 114 5.74 7.61 2.72
CA LYS A 114 6.18 7.30 4.09
C LYS A 114 7.40 8.13 4.48
N TYR A 115 8.34 8.32 3.56
CA TYR A 115 9.56 9.08 3.81
C TYR A 115 9.24 10.52 4.21
N VAL A 116 8.42 11.24 3.43
CA VAL A 116 8.07 12.63 3.75
C VAL A 116 7.25 12.71 5.04
N LEU A 117 6.38 11.75 5.29
CA LEU A 117 5.58 11.66 6.51
C LEU A 117 6.47 11.49 7.76
N PHE A 118 7.41 10.56 7.73
CA PHE A 118 8.33 10.33 8.86
C PHE A 118 9.31 11.49 9.04
N LEU A 119 9.81 12.06 7.94
CA LEU A 119 10.67 13.25 8.00
C LEU A 119 9.91 14.43 8.61
N GLY A 120 8.66 14.65 8.24
CA GLY A 120 7.80 15.67 8.84
C GLY A 120 7.63 15.49 10.35
N ALA A 121 7.40 14.26 10.80
CA ALA A 121 7.28 13.94 12.22
C ALA A 121 8.61 14.17 12.98
N ILE A 122 9.76 13.85 12.38
CA ILE A 122 11.09 14.12 12.96
C ILE A 122 11.30 15.62 13.12
N ASN A 123 11.01 16.40 12.08
CA ASN A 123 11.18 17.85 12.09
C ASN A 123 10.24 18.55 13.10
N ALA A 124 9.10 17.94 13.39
CA ALA A 124 8.18 18.40 14.44
C ALA A 124 8.57 17.94 15.86
N GLY A 125 9.71 17.22 16.03
CA GLY A 125 10.20 16.75 17.33
C GLY A 125 9.69 15.37 17.74
N PHE A 126 8.87 14.70 16.92
CA PHE A 126 8.29 13.39 17.20
C PHE A 126 9.10 12.23 16.57
N TRP A 127 10.43 12.29 16.67
CA TRP A 127 11.34 11.30 16.08
C TRP A 127 11.02 9.86 16.49
N TRP A 128 10.54 9.64 17.71
CA TRP A 128 10.18 8.31 18.23
C TRP A 128 8.96 7.72 17.50
N LEU A 129 7.97 8.55 17.09
CA LEU A 129 6.84 8.10 16.25
C LEU A 129 7.34 7.66 14.87
N ALA A 130 8.25 8.41 14.27
CA ALA A 130 8.86 8.05 13.00
C ALA A 130 9.66 6.75 13.13
N ALA A 131 10.39 6.54 14.23
CA ALA A 131 11.13 5.30 14.50
C ALA A 131 10.19 4.08 14.62
N VAL A 132 9.10 4.20 15.37
CA VAL A 132 8.06 3.15 15.47
C VAL A 132 7.44 2.88 14.10
N GLY A 133 7.12 3.94 13.34
CA GLY A 133 6.59 3.82 11.98
C GLY A 133 7.54 3.08 11.05
N ALA A 134 8.84 3.42 11.07
CA ALA A 134 9.86 2.78 10.24
C ALA A 134 10.04 1.29 10.58
N VAL A 135 10.14 0.94 11.87
CA VAL A 135 10.28 -0.46 12.32
C VAL A 135 9.06 -1.28 11.91
N THR A 136 7.84 -0.76 12.13
CA THR A 136 6.62 -1.48 11.76
C THR A 136 6.42 -1.54 10.25
N SER A 137 6.92 -0.55 9.49
CA SER A 137 6.97 -0.60 8.02
C SER A 137 7.95 -1.68 7.54
N ALA A 138 9.12 -1.81 8.15
CA ALA A 138 10.06 -2.90 7.83
C ALA A 138 9.44 -4.28 8.10
N LEU A 139 8.70 -4.44 9.21
CA LEU A 139 7.95 -5.68 9.49
C LEU A 139 6.92 -5.98 8.38
N SER A 140 6.33 -4.95 7.78
CA SER A 140 5.33 -5.15 6.74
C SER A 140 5.88 -5.81 5.48
N LEU A 141 7.17 -5.66 5.18
CA LEU A 141 7.84 -6.32 4.07
C LEU A 141 7.71 -7.85 4.16
N TYR A 142 7.74 -8.41 5.36
CA TYR A 142 7.59 -9.85 5.58
C TYR A 142 6.26 -10.37 5.01
N TYR A 143 5.13 -9.80 5.43
CA TYR A 143 3.85 -10.35 5.02
C TYR A 143 3.45 -9.97 3.59
N TYR A 144 3.90 -8.84 3.06
CA TYR A 144 3.70 -8.52 1.65
C TYR A 144 4.52 -9.40 0.72
N SER A 145 5.75 -9.74 1.11
CA SER A 145 6.58 -10.65 0.31
C SER A 145 6.00 -12.07 0.26
N ARG A 146 5.25 -12.51 1.28
CA ARG A 146 4.52 -13.79 1.24
C ARG A 146 3.52 -13.86 0.09
N VAL A 147 2.80 -12.77 -0.20
CA VAL A 147 1.86 -12.72 -1.35
C VAL A 147 2.63 -12.87 -2.66
N VAL A 148 3.72 -12.11 -2.82
CA VAL A 148 4.53 -12.18 -4.05
C VAL A 148 5.15 -13.57 -4.21
N LYS A 149 5.65 -14.15 -3.11
CA LYS A 149 6.18 -15.52 -3.08
C LYS A 149 5.13 -16.53 -3.54
N ALA A 150 3.93 -16.49 -2.98
CA ALA A 150 2.84 -17.40 -3.36
C ALA A 150 2.51 -17.27 -4.85
N LEU A 151 2.34 -16.06 -5.37
CA LEU A 151 1.99 -15.83 -6.77
C LEU A 151 3.03 -16.35 -7.77
N TRP A 152 4.33 -16.24 -7.46
CA TRP A 152 5.39 -16.43 -8.44
C TRP A 152 6.35 -17.59 -8.17
N LEU A 153 6.58 -17.95 -6.91
CA LEU A 153 7.62 -18.90 -6.52
C LEU A 153 7.08 -20.24 -6.02
N GLU A 154 5.79 -20.30 -5.67
CA GLU A 154 5.17 -21.54 -5.19
C GLU A 154 4.49 -22.28 -6.36
N GLU A 155 4.49 -23.62 -6.28
CA GLU A 155 3.80 -24.45 -7.25
C GLU A 155 2.28 -24.43 -6.97
N PRO A 156 1.45 -24.43 -8.06
CA PRO A 156 0.00 -24.49 -7.88
C PRO A 156 -0.43 -25.70 -7.06
N THR A 157 -1.24 -25.48 -6.04
CA THR A 157 -1.82 -26.56 -5.21
C THR A 157 -3.19 -27.01 -5.71
N GLY A 158 -3.82 -26.22 -6.61
CA GLY A 158 -5.15 -26.46 -7.14
C GLY A 158 -5.22 -26.39 -8.67
N ASN A 159 -6.41 -26.66 -9.21
CA ASN A 159 -6.67 -26.47 -10.64
C ASN A 159 -6.83 -24.97 -10.95
N LEU A 160 -5.95 -24.44 -11.78
CA LEU A 160 -5.98 -23.04 -12.24
C LEU A 160 -6.74 -22.83 -13.55
N ASP A 161 -7.49 -23.81 -14.06
CA ASP A 161 -8.20 -23.68 -15.35
C ASP A 161 -9.33 -22.62 -15.30
N ALA A 162 -9.89 -22.37 -14.11
CA ALA A 162 -10.87 -21.31 -13.92
C ALA A 162 -10.32 -19.89 -14.24
N LEU A 163 -8.99 -19.70 -14.20
CA LEU A 163 -8.33 -18.44 -14.53
C LEU A 163 -8.29 -18.14 -16.03
N ASP A 164 -8.66 -19.08 -16.88
CA ASP A 164 -8.73 -18.86 -18.34
C ASP A 164 -9.90 -17.90 -18.70
N SER A 165 -10.95 -17.84 -17.87
CA SER A 165 -12.03 -16.85 -17.99
C SER A 165 -11.65 -15.54 -17.31
N LYS A 166 -11.15 -14.57 -18.08
CA LYS A 166 -10.77 -13.26 -17.52
C LYS A 166 -11.99 -12.36 -17.35
N PRO A 167 -12.36 -11.94 -16.11
CA PRO A 167 -13.39 -10.93 -15.91
C PRO A 167 -12.86 -9.57 -16.38
N THR A 168 -13.14 -9.23 -17.64
CA THR A 168 -12.49 -8.13 -18.37
C THR A 168 -12.50 -6.80 -17.59
N GLY A 169 -13.61 -6.48 -16.91
CA GLY A 169 -13.71 -5.25 -16.12
C GLY A 169 -12.79 -5.22 -14.91
N LEU A 170 -12.78 -6.28 -14.11
CA LEU A 170 -11.89 -6.39 -12.94
C LEU A 170 -10.41 -6.46 -13.35
N TYR A 171 -10.14 -7.24 -14.41
CA TYR A 171 -8.78 -7.37 -14.93
C TYR A 171 -8.24 -6.01 -15.40
N ALA A 172 -9.01 -5.26 -16.19
CA ALA A 172 -8.63 -3.92 -16.62
C ALA A 172 -8.45 -2.95 -15.44
N ALA A 173 -9.34 -2.99 -14.45
CA ALA A 173 -9.24 -2.14 -13.26
C ALA A 173 -7.96 -2.43 -12.45
N VAL A 174 -7.57 -3.69 -12.29
CA VAL A 174 -6.31 -4.08 -11.63
C VAL A 174 -5.10 -3.52 -12.38
N ILE A 175 -5.08 -3.65 -13.71
CA ILE A 175 -3.97 -3.15 -14.52
C ILE A 175 -3.89 -1.62 -14.46
N VAL A 176 -5.01 -0.93 -14.60
CA VAL A 176 -5.06 0.54 -14.51
C VAL A 176 -4.57 1.02 -13.14
N ALA A 177 -5.03 0.41 -12.04
CA ALA A 177 -4.55 0.73 -10.71
C ALA A 177 -3.04 0.47 -10.55
N GLY A 178 -2.52 -0.61 -11.14
CA GLY A 178 -1.09 -0.93 -11.16
C GLY A 178 -0.28 0.15 -11.90
N VAL A 179 -0.73 0.56 -13.07
CA VAL A 179 -0.09 1.64 -13.86
C VAL A 179 -0.10 2.95 -13.07
N ILE A 180 -1.24 3.35 -12.49
CA ILE A 180 -1.32 4.56 -11.65
C ILE A 180 -0.34 4.47 -10.48
N THR A 181 -0.25 3.32 -9.81
CA THR A 181 0.68 3.13 -8.68
C THR A 181 2.14 3.32 -9.10
N VAL A 182 2.53 2.86 -10.30
CA VAL A 182 3.88 3.10 -10.85
C VAL A 182 4.06 4.58 -11.21
N LEU A 183 3.07 5.21 -11.85
CA LEU A 183 3.14 6.61 -12.23
C LEU A 183 3.15 7.58 -11.04
N LEU A 184 2.68 7.18 -9.88
CA LEU A 184 2.78 7.95 -8.64
C LEU A 184 4.23 8.14 -8.17
N LEU A 185 5.20 7.37 -8.68
CA LEU A 185 6.62 7.60 -8.40
C LEU A 185 7.12 8.90 -9.03
N PRO A 186 7.13 9.07 -10.38
CA PRO A 186 7.53 10.33 -11.00
C PRO A 186 6.54 11.48 -10.72
N GLY A 187 5.27 11.16 -10.45
CA GLY A 187 4.21 12.12 -10.13
C GLY A 187 4.12 12.52 -8.66
N PHE A 188 5.03 12.05 -7.80
CA PHE A 188 4.92 12.31 -6.37
C PHE A 188 5.15 13.79 -6.01
N GLY A 189 6.03 14.51 -6.73
CA GLY A 189 6.25 15.95 -6.51
C GLY A 189 4.96 16.77 -6.56
N PRO A 190 4.21 16.77 -7.67
CA PRO A 190 2.92 17.44 -7.75
C PRO A 190 1.90 16.99 -6.70
N VAL A 191 1.90 15.71 -6.32
CA VAL A 191 0.99 15.19 -5.28
C VAL A 191 1.28 15.82 -3.93
N ILE A 192 2.55 15.87 -3.51
CA ILE A 192 2.91 16.44 -2.21
C ILE A 192 2.70 17.96 -2.20
N GLU A 193 3.05 18.69 -3.25
CA GLU A 193 2.83 20.12 -3.36
C GLU A 193 1.34 20.48 -3.27
N THR A 194 0.48 19.73 -3.95
CA THR A 194 -0.97 19.94 -3.89
C THR A 194 -1.52 19.64 -2.49
N ALA A 195 -1.03 18.58 -1.85
CA ALA A 195 -1.45 18.21 -0.51
C ALA A 195 -1.00 19.25 0.54
N GLU A 196 0.22 19.77 0.42
CA GLU A 196 0.72 20.84 1.31
C GLU A 196 -0.06 22.16 1.11
N ALA A 197 -0.38 22.52 -0.13
CA ALA A 197 -1.20 23.70 -0.42
C ALA A 197 -2.61 23.55 0.16
N ALA A 198 -3.23 22.39 0.03
CA ALA A 198 -4.53 22.09 0.64
C ALA A 198 -4.47 22.12 2.19
N ALA A 199 -3.40 21.56 2.77
CA ALA A 199 -3.19 21.62 4.21
C ALA A 199 -2.95 23.04 4.71
N ALA A 200 -2.20 23.87 3.97
CA ALA A 200 -1.95 25.27 4.33
C ALA A 200 -3.26 26.07 4.43
N ALA A 201 -4.24 25.79 3.59
CA ALA A 201 -5.56 26.42 3.65
C ALA A 201 -6.34 26.10 4.94
N VAL A 202 -6.02 24.99 5.62
CA VAL A 202 -6.63 24.64 6.91
C VAL A 202 -6.03 25.40 8.07
N PHE A 203 -4.77 25.84 7.95
CA PHE A 203 -4.01 26.52 9.01
C PHE A 203 -3.89 28.05 8.76
N ALA A 204 -4.45 28.55 7.66
CA ALA A 204 -4.53 29.98 7.35
C ALA A 204 -5.64 30.66 8.15
#